data_056c7cb85c810260d030311a3e7ee78c
#
_entry.id   056c7cb85c810260d030311a3e7ee78c
#
_cell.length_a   1.000
_cell.length_b   1.000
_cell.length_c   1.000
_cell.angle_alpha   90.00
_cell.angle_beta   90.00
_cell.angle_gamma   90.00
#
_symmetry.space_group_name_H-M   'P 1'
#
loop_
_entity.id
_entity.type
_entity.pdbx_description
1 polymer ?
#
loop_
_entity_poly.entity_id
_entity_poly.type
_entity_poly.pdbx_seq_one_letter_code
_entity_poly.pdbx_strand_id
1 'polypeptide(L)'
;AIPSTYRSQISMGLPSEIKPEDITILGGLNFEKGKIALKTENYTENDAVKALLKKQMESFGKTNGTFVKYFPASTLMFINMGVKGDGLYNLLSENKEFRSTVSIAKADEVKELFNSFNGDISAGLINVTMNSAPTFLAYADVKNGNALEALYKNKQSLGMRKGEDIMELGKDEYVYKTRGMNIFFGIKDKQMYATNDELLYKSIGKTVDKSIKDAPYAADMKGKTVFMAINAEAILDLPVVKMLVGFGGKEFKTYSDLASKVSYLSVSSEGETSETD
;
A
#
# COMPACT_ATOMS: atom_id res chain seq x y z
N ALA A 1 22.67 10.78 -11.70
CA ALA A 1 23.26 10.52 -10.38
C ALA A 1 22.28 10.95 -9.28
N ILE A 2 22.07 10.12 -8.28
CA ILE A 2 21.18 10.42 -7.15
C ILE A 2 21.83 11.55 -6.32
N PRO A 3 21.11 12.67 -6.05
CA PRO A 3 21.63 13.73 -5.21
C PRO A 3 22.05 13.21 -3.82
N SER A 4 23.15 13.71 -3.26
CA SER A 4 23.72 13.25 -1.99
C SER A 4 22.74 13.34 -0.82
N THR A 5 21.81 14.29 -0.85
CA THR A 5 20.74 14.45 0.14
C THR A 5 19.78 13.26 0.24
N TYR A 6 19.60 12.50 -0.83
CA TYR A 6 18.70 11.34 -0.85
C TYR A 6 19.44 10.01 -0.64
N ARG A 7 20.78 10.00 -0.75
CA ARG A 7 21.57 8.76 -0.62
C ARG A 7 21.44 8.15 0.77
N SER A 8 21.48 8.97 1.82
CA SER A 8 21.33 8.49 3.20
C SER A 8 19.94 7.91 3.49
N GLN A 9 18.88 8.48 2.89
CA GLN A 9 17.52 7.99 3.07
C GLN A 9 17.31 6.65 2.33
N ILE A 10 17.87 6.52 1.14
CA ILE A 10 17.83 5.27 0.36
C ILE A 10 18.63 4.18 1.08
N SER A 11 19.82 4.52 1.62
CA SER A 11 20.68 3.56 2.32
C SER A 11 20.06 3.03 3.61
N MET A 12 19.20 3.80 4.30
CA MET A 12 18.53 3.33 5.52
C MET A 12 17.54 2.18 5.27
N GLY A 13 17.03 2.04 4.06
CA GLY A 13 16.11 0.95 3.67
C GLY A 13 16.80 -0.26 3.05
N LEU A 14 18.10 -0.17 2.75
CA LEU A 14 18.85 -1.25 2.11
C LEU A 14 19.68 -2.05 3.14
N PRO A 15 19.92 -3.36 2.92
CA PRO A 15 20.91 -4.11 3.67
C PRO A 15 22.29 -3.42 3.61
N SER A 16 23.09 -3.55 4.68
CA SER A 16 24.38 -2.86 4.81
C SER A 16 25.41 -3.19 3.71
N GLU A 17 25.20 -4.29 3.00
CA GLU A 17 26.05 -4.81 1.93
C GLU A 17 25.71 -4.18 0.57
N ILE A 18 24.61 -3.43 0.49
CA ILE A 18 24.13 -2.81 -0.75
C ILE A 18 24.31 -1.31 -0.69
N LYS A 19 25.01 -0.76 -1.68
CA LYS A 19 25.15 0.69 -1.84
C LYS A 19 24.26 1.17 -2.98
N PRO A 20 23.74 2.41 -2.91
CA PRO A 20 22.94 2.99 -4.01
C PRO A 20 23.66 2.97 -5.37
N GLU A 21 25.00 3.00 -5.34
CA GLU A 21 25.85 2.95 -6.54
C GLU A 21 25.86 1.57 -7.21
N ASP A 22 25.47 0.51 -6.51
CA ASP A 22 25.41 -0.86 -7.04
C ASP A 22 24.17 -1.06 -7.95
N ILE A 23 23.27 -0.07 -8.00
CA ILE A 23 22.03 -0.15 -8.77
C ILE A 23 22.07 0.91 -9.88
N THR A 24 22.00 0.46 -11.12
CA THR A 24 21.80 1.32 -12.28
C THR A 24 20.33 1.29 -12.68
N ILE A 25 19.72 2.46 -12.81
CA ILE A 25 18.34 2.58 -13.29
C ILE A 25 18.41 3.19 -14.70
N LEU A 26 17.95 2.43 -15.68
CA LEU A 26 17.74 2.89 -17.04
C LEU A 26 16.29 3.35 -17.19
N GLY A 27 16.06 4.52 -17.78
CA GLY A 27 14.72 5.05 -17.94
C GLY A 27 14.47 5.55 -19.35
N GLY A 28 13.31 5.20 -19.90
CA GLY A 28 12.79 5.69 -21.17
C GLY A 28 11.50 6.47 -20.97
N LEU A 29 11.42 7.72 -21.45
CA LEU A 29 10.24 8.55 -21.38
C LEU A 29 9.48 8.46 -22.70
N ASN A 30 8.23 7.99 -22.66
CA ASN A 30 7.35 7.87 -23.80
C ASN A 30 6.22 8.89 -23.70
N PHE A 31 5.98 9.58 -24.82
CA PHE A 31 4.87 10.53 -24.96
C PHE A 31 3.81 9.92 -25.87
N GLU A 32 2.64 9.70 -25.31
CA GLU A 32 1.48 9.17 -26.00
C GLU A 32 0.33 10.18 -25.93
N LYS A 33 -0.72 10.00 -26.73
CA LYS A 33 -1.89 10.89 -26.67
C LYS A 33 -2.58 10.79 -25.30
N GLY A 34 -2.47 11.87 -24.51
CA GLY A 34 -3.08 11.93 -23.17
C GLY A 34 -2.32 11.19 -22.06
N LYS A 35 -1.12 10.64 -22.35
CA LYS A 35 -0.31 9.91 -21.40
C LYS A 35 1.17 10.21 -21.57
N ILE A 36 1.87 10.43 -20.47
CA ILE A 36 3.34 10.43 -20.41
C ILE A 36 3.73 9.23 -19.55
N ALA A 37 4.50 8.32 -20.11
CA ALA A 37 4.95 7.11 -19.42
C ALA A 37 6.47 7.09 -19.27
N LEU A 38 6.95 6.94 -18.03
CA LEU A 38 8.34 6.63 -17.72
C LEU A 38 8.43 5.12 -17.47
N LYS A 39 9.17 4.41 -18.31
CA LYS A 39 9.54 3.02 -18.08
C LYS A 39 10.94 2.97 -17.51
N THR A 40 11.15 2.20 -16.45
CA THR A 40 12.46 2.03 -15.82
C THR A 40 12.80 0.56 -15.71
N GLU A 41 14.07 0.25 -15.92
CA GLU A 41 14.67 -1.06 -15.73
C GLU A 41 15.82 -0.93 -14.73
N ASN A 42 15.92 -1.87 -13.81
CA ASN A 42 16.99 -1.91 -12.83
C ASN A 42 18.06 -2.90 -13.31
N TYR A 43 19.29 -2.43 -13.37
CA TYR A 43 20.45 -3.25 -13.70
C TYR A 43 21.46 -3.25 -12.55
N THR A 44 22.01 -4.40 -12.23
CA THR A 44 23.04 -4.54 -11.19
C THR A 44 23.98 -5.70 -11.49
N GLU A 45 25.25 -5.52 -11.17
CA GLU A 45 26.25 -6.61 -11.15
C GLU A 45 26.48 -7.17 -9.75
N ASN A 46 25.98 -6.47 -8.72
CA ASN A 46 26.12 -6.87 -7.32
C ASN A 46 25.23 -8.08 -6.99
N ASP A 47 25.84 -9.19 -6.60
CA ASP A 47 25.14 -10.44 -6.31
C ASP A 47 24.20 -10.35 -5.11
N ALA A 48 24.49 -9.48 -4.12
CA ALA A 48 23.59 -9.25 -3.01
C ALA A 48 22.31 -8.52 -3.47
N VAL A 49 22.43 -7.57 -4.40
CA VAL A 49 21.28 -6.90 -5.03
C VAL A 49 20.46 -7.89 -5.85
N LYS A 50 21.09 -8.73 -6.66
CA LYS A 50 20.40 -9.79 -7.43
C LYS A 50 19.63 -10.74 -6.52
N ALA A 51 20.24 -11.17 -5.42
CA ALA A 51 19.61 -12.03 -4.42
C ALA A 51 18.39 -11.35 -3.77
N LEU A 52 18.49 -10.06 -3.44
CA LEU A 52 17.39 -9.28 -2.88
C LEU A 52 16.24 -9.14 -3.89
N LEU A 53 16.52 -8.78 -5.13
CA LEU A 53 15.53 -8.69 -6.20
C LEU A 53 14.82 -10.03 -6.43
N LYS A 54 15.57 -11.14 -6.45
CA LYS A 54 15.00 -12.49 -6.56
C LYS A 54 14.05 -12.80 -5.40
N LYS A 55 14.44 -12.51 -4.16
CA LYS A 55 13.55 -12.66 -2.99
C LYS A 55 12.28 -11.81 -3.10
N GLN A 56 12.40 -10.56 -3.57
CA GLN A 56 11.24 -9.72 -3.83
C GLN A 56 10.31 -10.37 -4.84
N MET A 57 10.83 -10.87 -5.97
CA MET A 57 10.03 -11.57 -6.97
C MET A 57 9.35 -12.82 -6.43
N GLU A 58 10.02 -13.59 -5.59
CA GLU A 58 9.46 -14.79 -4.94
C GLU A 58 8.35 -14.43 -3.94
N SER A 59 8.42 -13.24 -3.33
CA SER A 59 7.47 -12.74 -2.33
C SER A 59 6.20 -12.16 -2.94
N PHE A 60 6.25 -11.78 -4.21
CA PHE A 60 5.15 -11.15 -4.91
C PHE A 60 4.62 -12.04 -6.04
N GLY A 61 3.33 -11.89 -6.34
CA GLY A 61 2.63 -12.51 -7.46
C GLY A 61 2.00 -11.44 -8.35
N LYS A 62 1.36 -11.85 -9.42
CA LYS A 62 0.60 -10.93 -10.28
C LYS A 62 -0.75 -10.60 -9.64
N THR A 63 -1.17 -9.35 -9.72
CA THR A 63 -2.46 -8.89 -9.21
C THR A 63 -3.61 -9.28 -10.15
N ASN A 64 -4.77 -9.55 -9.55
CA ASN A 64 -6.02 -9.83 -10.27
C ASN A 64 -6.97 -8.63 -10.27
N GLY A 65 -6.76 -7.65 -9.40
CA GLY A 65 -7.67 -6.54 -9.19
C GLY A 65 -8.96 -6.94 -8.45
N THR A 66 -8.87 -7.93 -7.55
CA THR A 66 -10.02 -8.53 -6.85
C THR A 66 -10.85 -7.49 -6.11
N PHE A 67 -10.20 -6.50 -5.51
CA PHE A 67 -10.83 -5.57 -4.57
C PHE A 67 -11.22 -4.21 -5.16
N VAL A 68 -10.84 -3.90 -6.41
CA VAL A 68 -11.09 -2.57 -7.02
C VAL A 68 -12.57 -2.14 -6.99
N LYS A 69 -13.49 -3.09 -6.98
CA LYS A 69 -14.94 -2.87 -6.91
C LYS A 69 -15.44 -2.34 -5.56
N TYR A 70 -14.60 -2.43 -4.52
CA TYR A 70 -14.95 -1.97 -3.17
C TYR A 70 -14.43 -0.57 -2.85
N PHE A 71 -13.53 -0.05 -3.68
CA PHE A 71 -12.97 1.29 -3.50
C PHE A 71 -13.69 2.30 -4.39
N PRO A 72 -14.17 3.43 -3.85
CA PRO A 72 -14.76 4.49 -4.64
C PRO A 72 -13.82 5.01 -5.72
N ALA A 73 -14.33 5.41 -6.89
CA ALA A 73 -13.52 6.04 -7.93
C ALA A 73 -12.85 7.35 -7.47
N SER A 74 -13.38 8.00 -6.43
CA SER A 74 -12.81 9.18 -5.78
C SER A 74 -11.69 8.87 -4.78
N THR A 75 -11.25 7.61 -4.65
CA THR A 75 -10.10 7.24 -3.82
C THR A 75 -8.88 8.07 -4.20
N LEU A 76 -8.29 8.75 -3.23
CA LEU A 76 -7.21 9.72 -3.43
C LEU A 76 -5.89 9.06 -3.82
N MET A 77 -5.56 7.98 -3.12
CA MET A 77 -4.40 7.13 -3.40
C MET A 77 -4.82 5.68 -3.29
N PHE A 78 -4.36 4.86 -4.20
CA PHE A 78 -4.66 3.44 -4.21
C PHE A 78 -3.40 2.64 -4.50
N ILE A 79 -3.21 1.56 -3.75
CA ILE A 79 -2.16 0.58 -4.00
C ILE A 79 -2.81 -0.80 -4.12
N ASN A 80 -2.33 -1.58 -5.07
CA ASN A 80 -2.68 -2.98 -5.24
C ASN A 80 -1.42 -3.80 -5.48
N MET A 81 -1.24 -4.88 -4.75
CA MET A 81 -0.09 -5.77 -4.90
C MET A 81 -0.52 -7.22 -4.79
N GLY A 82 0.09 -8.08 -5.58
CA GLY A 82 -0.05 -9.51 -5.46
C GLY A 82 1.00 -10.05 -4.48
N VAL A 83 0.60 -10.81 -3.46
CA VAL A 83 1.52 -11.30 -2.43
C VAL A 83 1.47 -12.81 -2.26
N LYS A 84 2.60 -13.35 -1.80
CA LYS A 84 2.75 -14.70 -1.26
C LYS A 84 3.24 -14.52 0.18
N GLY A 85 2.39 -14.79 1.16
CA GLY A 85 2.58 -14.37 2.53
C GLY A 85 3.86 -14.84 3.20
N ASP A 86 4.31 -16.06 2.93
CA ASP A 86 5.57 -16.62 3.42
C ASP A 86 6.77 -15.82 2.90
N GLY A 87 6.80 -15.53 1.59
CA GLY A 87 7.82 -14.69 0.99
C GLY A 87 7.79 -13.26 1.54
N LEU A 88 6.58 -12.67 1.66
CA LEU A 88 6.42 -11.32 2.19
C LEU A 88 6.92 -11.22 3.64
N TYR A 89 6.58 -12.18 4.50
CA TYR A 89 7.10 -12.21 5.87
C TYR A 89 8.62 -12.28 5.90
N ASN A 90 9.22 -13.16 5.10
CA ASN A 90 10.67 -13.32 5.03
C ASN A 90 11.35 -12.03 4.56
N LEU A 91 10.80 -11.37 3.55
CA LEU A 91 11.31 -10.09 3.04
C LEU A 91 11.24 -8.98 4.09
N LEU A 92 10.09 -8.83 4.75
CA LEU A 92 9.91 -7.82 5.80
C LEU A 92 10.78 -8.09 7.03
N SER A 93 11.03 -9.37 7.34
CA SER A 93 11.89 -9.78 8.47
C SER A 93 13.36 -9.40 8.29
N GLU A 94 13.79 -8.99 7.09
CA GLU A 94 15.12 -8.43 6.87
C GLU A 94 15.20 -6.96 7.35
N ASN A 95 14.07 -6.26 7.42
CA ASN A 95 14.02 -4.88 7.93
C ASN A 95 14.15 -4.87 9.46
N LYS A 96 15.10 -4.07 9.97
CA LYS A 96 15.39 -3.99 11.41
C LYS A 96 14.20 -3.42 12.22
N GLU A 97 13.49 -2.45 11.68
CA GLU A 97 12.33 -1.84 12.34
C GLU A 97 11.16 -2.80 12.43
N PHE A 98 10.89 -3.54 11.34
CA PHE A 98 9.89 -4.60 11.33
C PHE A 98 10.22 -5.66 12.37
N ARG A 99 11.47 -6.16 12.41
CA ARG A 99 11.91 -7.14 13.42
C ARG A 99 11.73 -6.62 14.84
N SER A 100 12.07 -5.37 15.11
CA SER A 100 11.91 -4.80 16.45
C SER A 100 10.44 -4.69 16.86
N THR A 101 9.56 -4.37 15.92
CA THR A 101 8.12 -4.30 16.15
C THR A 101 7.52 -5.69 16.39
N VAL A 102 7.91 -6.67 15.58
CA VAL A 102 7.42 -8.06 15.68
C VAL A 102 8.00 -8.80 16.88
N SER A 103 9.19 -8.44 17.38
CA SER A 103 9.76 -9.05 18.58
C SER A 103 9.01 -8.68 19.87
N ILE A 104 8.25 -7.59 19.86
CA ILE A 104 7.37 -7.18 20.96
C ILE A 104 6.08 -8.01 20.95
N ALA A 105 5.54 -8.34 19.76
CA ALA A 105 4.50 -9.33 19.57
C ALA A 105 5.14 -10.72 19.46
N LYS A 106 4.49 -11.76 19.96
CA LYS A 106 4.97 -13.14 19.75
C LYS A 106 5.13 -13.37 18.24
N ALA A 107 6.35 -13.59 17.80
CA ALA A 107 6.71 -13.63 16.38
C ALA A 107 5.89 -14.67 15.58
N ASP A 108 5.46 -15.75 16.24
CA ASP A 108 4.74 -16.84 15.58
C ASP A 108 3.34 -16.44 15.10
N GLU A 109 2.56 -15.71 15.91
CA GLU A 109 1.21 -15.28 15.51
C GLU A 109 1.25 -14.26 14.37
N VAL A 110 2.25 -13.36 14.41
CA VAL A 110 2.46 -12.39 13.32
C VAL A 110 2.89 -13.11 12.05
N LYS A 111 3.78 -14.10 12.16
CA LYS A 111 4.20 -14.93 11.03
C LYS A 111 3.00 -15.71 10.44
N GLU A 112 2.14 -16.30 11.27
CA GLU A 112 0.94 -16.98 10.81
C GLU A 112 -0.01 -16.03 10.08
N LEU A 113 -0.19 -14.81 10.58
CA LEU A 113 -1.00 -13.80 9.91
C LEU A 113 -0.42 -13.48 8.52
N PHE A 114 0.88 -13.22 8.40
CA PHE A 114 1.52 -12.95 7.10
C PHE A 114 1.45 -14.15 6.16
N ASN A 115 1.67 -15.36 6.65
CA ASN A 115 1.57 -16.59 5.85
C ASN A 115 0.13 -16.86 5.38
N SER A 116 -0.87 -16.26 6.02
CA SER A 116 -2.27 -16.38 5.58
C SER A 116 -2.55 -15.57 4.31
N PHE A 117 -1.82 -14.49 4.04
CA PHE A 117 -2.01 -13.69 2.82
C PHE A 117 -1.63 -14.50 1.58
N ASN A 118 -2.47 -14.49 0.57
CA ASN A 118 -2.20 -15.18 -0.69
C ASN A 118 -3.08 -14.67 -1.82
N GLY A 119 -2.57 -13.73 -2.57
CA GLY A 119 -3.32 -13.06 -3.65
C GLY A 119 -3.22 -11.54 -3.54
N ASP A 120 -4.29 -10.85 -3.86
CA ASP A 120 -4.30 -9.40 -3.86
C ASP A 120 -4.31 -8.82 -2.44
N ILE A 121 -3.49 -7.80 -2.21
CA ILE A 121 -3.63 -6.83 -1.12
C ILE A 121 -3.89 -5.48 -1.76
N SER A 122 -4.96 -4.82 -1.33
CA SER A 122 -5.31 -3.48 -1.79
C SER A 122 -5.51 -2.55 -0.62
N ALA A 123 -4.99 -1.33 -0.72
CA ALA A 123 -5.24 -0.28 0.24
C ALA A 123 -5.50 1.05 -0.46
N GLY A 124 -6.39 1.86 0.09
CA GLY A 124 -6.74 3.17 -0.42
C GLY A 124 -6.89 4.22 0.65
N LEU A 125 -6.37 5.40 0.37
CA LEU A 125 -6.67 6.62 1.10
C LEU A 125 -7.96 7.21 0.52
N ILE A 126 -9.03 7.18 1.30
CA ILE A 126 -10.38 7.53 0.82
C ILE A 126 -10.66 9.02 0.98
N ASN A 127 -10.26 9.60 2.11
CA ASN A 127 -10.52 11.00 2.41
C ASN A 127 -9.47 11.58 3.35
N VAL A 128 -9.25 12.89 3.26
CA VAL A 128 -8.41 13.67 4.17
C VAL A 128 -9.18 14.91 4.58
N THR A 129 -9.29 15.14 5.89
CA THR A 129 -9.88 16.34 6.48
C THR A 129 -8.88 17.02 7.42
N MET A 130 -9.11 18.27 7.76
CA MET A 130 -8.19 19.03 8.64
C MET A 130 -8.23 18.56 10.09
N ASN A 131 -9.35 17.98 10.54
CA ASN A 131 -9.63 17.79 11.97
C ASN A 131 -9.75 16.32 12.38
N SER A 132 -9.51 15.38 11.48
CA SER A 132 -9.55 13.94 11.75
C SER A 132 -8.41 13.21 11.07
N ALA A 133 -8.13 12.00 11.56
CA ALA A 133 -7.20 11.11 10.87
C ALA A 133 -7.66 10.85 9.42
N PRO A 134 -6.72 10.69 8.47
CA PRO A 134 -7.06 10.31 7.11
C PRO A 134 -7.88 9.01 7.10
N THR A 135 -8.94 8.97 6.29
CA THR A 135 -9.79 7.77 6.15
C THR A 135 -9.13 6.79 5.19
N PHE A 136 -8.97 5.55 5.63
CA PHE A 136 -8.42 4.48 4.80
C PHE A 136 -9.36 3.28 4.71
N LEU A 137 -9.17 2.49 3.67
CA LEU A 137 -9.78 1.19 3.46
C LEU A 137 -8.71 0.23 2.94
N ALA A 138 -8.66 -0.99 3.46
CA ALA A 138 -7.76 -2.02 3.01
C ALA A 138 -8.47 -3.37 2.90
N TYR A 139 -8.04 -4.17 1.94
CA TYR A 139 -8.45 -5.56 1.76
C TYR A 139 -7.25 -6.45 1.44
N ALA A 140 -7.33 -7.71 1.82
CA ALA A 140 -6.35 -8.73 1.46
C ALA A 140 -7.01 -10.10 1.27
N ASP A 141 -6.58 -10.83 0.25
CA ASP A 141 -6.93 -12.25 0.12
C ASP A 141 -6.19 -13.08 1.18
N VAL A 142 -6.92 -13.93 1.92
CA VAL A 142 -6.35 -14.80 2.96
C VAL A 142 -6.72 -16.27 2.72
N LYS A 143 -5.77 -17.17 3.01
CA LYS A 143 -5.97 -18.62 2.87
C LYS A 143 -7.00 -19.16 3.85
N ASN A 144 -7.00 -18.64 5.08
CA ASN A 144 -7.89 -19.08 6.17
C ASN A 144 -8.28 -17.91 7.08
N GLY A 145 -9.33 -18.09 7.87
CA GLY A 145 -9.87 -17.07 8.77
C GLY A 145 -9.27 -17.06 10.20
N ASN A 146 -8.40 -18.01 10.54
CA ASN A 146 -8.02 -18.24 11.94
C ASN A 146 -6.91 -17.30 12.46
N ALA A 147 -6.19 -16.63 11.57
CA ALA A 147 -5.05 -15.81 11.95
C ALA A 147 -5.43 -14.64 12.87
N LEU A 148 -6.60 -14.03 12.67
CA LEU A 148 -7.07 -12.94 13.52
C LEU A 148 -7.53 -13.42 14.89
N GLU A 149 -8.13 -14.59 14.98
CA GLU A 149 -8.55 -15.17 16.25
C GLU A 149 -7.35 -15.47 17.17
N ALA A 150 -6.26 -16.02 16.60
CA ALA A 150 -5.02 -16.24 17.33
C ALA A 150 -4.41 -14.93 17.84
N LEU A 151 -4.38 -13.89 16.97
CA LEU A 151 -3.90 -12.56 17.33
C LEU A 151 -4.76 -11.94 18.45
N TYR A 152 -6.07 -12.05 18.39
CA TYR A 152 -7.00 -11.53 19.40
C TYR A 152 -6.84 -12.26 20.74
N LYS A 153 -6.72 -13.58 20.75
CA LYS A 153 -6.50 -14.36 21.99
C LYS A 153 -5.20 -13.97 22.70
N ASN A 154 -4.19 -13.55 21.96
CA ASN A 154 -2.90 -13.13 22.47
C ASN A 154 -2.70 -11.61 22.48
N LYS A 155 -3.79 -10.84 22.40
CA LYS A 155 -3.74 -9.36 22.29
C LYS A 155 -2.90 -8.66 23.37
N GLN A 156 -2.81 -9.24 24.57
CA GLN A 156 -1.98 -8.66 25.65
C GLN A 156 -0.48 -8.68 25.33
N SER A 157 -0.02 -9.60 24.48
CA SER A 157 1.38 -9.67 24.04
C SER A 157 1.71 -8.73 22.88
N LEU A 158 0.73 -8.00 22.33
CA LEU A 158 0.94 -7.07 21.21
C LEU A 158 1.56 -5.72 21.64
N GLY A 159 1.92 -5.55 22.91
CA GLY A 159 2.56 -4.32 23.39
C GLY A 159 1.66 -3.07 23.32
N MET A 160 0.34 -3.24 23.43
CA MET A 160 -0.62 -2.14 23.40
C MET A 160 -0.35 -1.13 24.51
N ARG A 161 -0.53 0.15 24.20
CA ARG A 161 -0.34 1.24 25.16
C ARG A 161 -1.53 1.37 26.10
N LYS A 162 -1.33 2.02 27.24
CA LYS A 162 -2.42 2.31 28.18
C LYS A 162 -3.57 3.09 27.48
N GLY A 163 -4.76 2.50 27.50
CA GLY A 163 -5.95 3.05 26.84
C GLY A 163 -6.18 2.59 25.41
N GLU A 164 -5.35 1.67 24.91
CA GLU A 164 -5.59 0.92 23.67
C GLU A 164 -6.16 -0.46 24.02
N ASP A 165 -7.09 -0.95 23.21
CA ASP A 165 -7.63 -2.29 23.34
C ASP A 165 -8.17 -2.83 22.01
N ILE A 166 -8.16 -4.13 21.85
CA ILE A 166 -8.85 -4.84 20.78
C ILE A 166 -10.09 -5.48 21.36
N MET A 167 -11.24 -5.17 20.79
CA MET A 167 -12.55 -5.70 21.19
C MET A 167 -13.14 -6.51 20.04
N GLU A 168 -13.75 -7.62 20.38
CA GLU A 168 -14.54 -8.42 19.46
C GLU A 168 -15.91 -7.76 19.25
N LEU A 169 -16.32 -7.60 18.00
CA LEU A 169 -17.62 -7.08 17.60
C LEU A 169 -18.57 -8.16 17.14
N GLY A 170 -18.02 -9.27 16.64
CA GLY A 170 -18.70 -10.43 16.12
C GLY A 170 -17.70 -11.49 15.72
N LYS A 171 -18.19 -12.59 15.14
CA LYS A 171 -17.30 -13.67 14.68
C LYS A 171 -16.34 -13.13 13.61
N ASP A 172 -15.04 -13.23 13.89
CA ASP A 172 -13.96 -12.74 13.02
C ASP A 172 -14.03 -11.24 12.71
N GLU A 173 -14.68 -10.46 13.57
CA GLU A 173 -14.84 -9.00 13.45
C GLU A 173 -14.35 -8.31 14.73
N TYR A 174 -13.46 -7.37 14.59
CA TYR A 174 -12.77 -6.69 15.70
C TYR A 174 -12.70 -5.19 15.51
N VAL A 175 -12.54 -4.48 16.63
CA VAL A 175 -12.15 -3.06 16.62
C VAL A 175 -10.94 -2.85 17.51
N TYR A 176 -9.89 -2.24 16.95
CA TYR A 176 -8.78 -1.72 17.71
C TYR A 176 -9.07 -0.27 18.08
N LYS A 177 -9.24 -0.03 19.37
CA LYS A 177 -9.49 1.30 19.93
C LYS A 177 -8.19 1.94 20.35
N THR A 178 -7.94 3.15 19.84
CA THR A 178 -6.85 4.02 20.25
C THR A 178 -7.40 5.32 20.85
N ARG A 179 -6.52 6.19 21.34
CA ARG A 179 -6.96 7.48 21.90
C ARG A 179 -7.56 8.46 20.89
N GLY A 180 -7.32 8.28 19.63
CA GLY A 180 -7.74 9.23 18.58
C GLY A 180 -8.46 8.58 17.40
N MET A 181 -8.52 7.24 17.34
CA MET A 181 -9.04 6.54 16.18
C MET A 181 -9.46 5.12 16.54
N ASN A 182 -10.55 4.64 15.95
CA ASN A 182 -10.94 3.25 15.95
C ASN A 182 -10.54 2.63 14.61
N ILE A 183 -9.97 1.42 14.62
CA ILE A 183 -9.70 0.64 13.41
C ILE A 183 -10.58 -0.60 13.47
N PHE A 184 -11.54 -0.69 12.57
CA PHE A 184 -12.38 -1.88 12.36
C PHE A 184 -11.65 -2.82 11.42
N PHE A 185 -11.52 -4.09 11.80
CA PHE A 185 -10.88 -5.09 10.96
C PHE A 185 -11.50 -6.45 11.19
N GLY A 186 -11.37 -7.32 10.21
CA GLY A 186 -11.97 -8.66 10.28
C GLY A 186 -11.68 -9.48 9.05
N ILE A 187 -12.25 -10.70 9.02
CA ILE A 187 -12.22 -11.59 7.86
C ILE A 187 -13.65 -11.98 7.50
N LYS A 188 -14.01 -11.75 6.25
CA LYS A 188 -15.29 -12.15 5.67
C LYS A 188 -15.04 -12.80 4.31
N ASP A 189 -15.59 -13.99 4.10
CA ASP A 189 -15.47 -14.72 2.82
C ASP A 189 -14.01 -14.89 2.33
N LYS A 190 -13.08 -15.19 3.24
CA LYS A 190 -11.63 -15.25 3.01
C LYS A 190 -11.00 -13.92 2.55
N GLN A 191 -11.66 -12.83 2.82
CA GLN A 191 -11.15 -11.49 2.57
C GLN A 191 -10.95 -10.77 3.90
N MET A 192 -9.72 -10.50 4.24
CA MET A 192 -9.40 -9.63 5.37
C MET A 192 -9.66 -8.19 4.97
N TYR A 193 -10.17 -7.39 5.89
CA TYR A 193 -10.40 -5.96 5.69
C TYR A 193 -9.94 -5.15 6.89
N ALA A 194 -9.64 -3.88 6.65
CA ALA A 194 -9.38 -2.89 7.69
C ALA A 194 -9.82 -1.50 7.24
N THR A 195 -10.43 -0.73 8.13
CA THR A 195 -10.78 0.68 7.92
C THR A 195 -10.89 1.41 9.25
N ASN A 196 -10.68 2.73 9.26
CA ASN A 196 -10.94 3.58 10.42
C ASN A 196 -12.25 4.38 10.31
N ASP A 197 -13.09 4.04 9.35
CA ASP A 197 -14.39 4.69 9.14
C ASP A 197 -15.54 3.70 9.38
N GLU A 198 -16.50 4.08 10.24
CA GLU A 198 -17.62 3.20 10.60
C GLU A 198 -18.61 2.98 9.45
N LEU A 199 -18.77 3.94 8.54
CA LEU A 199 -19.67 3.80 7.38
C LEU A 199 -19.05 2.83 6.36
N LEU A 200 -17.75 2.93 6.12
CA LEU A 200 -17.02 1.95 5.31
C LEU A 200 -17.09 0.56 5.94
N TYR A 201 -16.91 0.44 7.25
CA TYR A 201 -17.06 -0.83 7.96
C TYR A 201 -18.42 -1.48 7.73
N LYS A 202 -19.52 -0.72 7.86
CA LYS A 202 -20.88 -1.19 7.60
C LYS A 202 -21.14 -1.57 6.14
N SER A 203 -20.28 -1.15 5.23
CA SER A 203 -20.36 -1.45 3.79
C SER A 203 -19.37 -2.53 3.32
N ILE A 204 -18.61 -3.15 4.23
CA ILE A 204 -17.63 -4.18 3.90
C ILE A 204 -18.25 -5.30 3.06
N GLY A 205 -17.58 -5.63 1.95
CA GLY A 205 -18.01 -6.64 0.99
C GLY A 205 -19.11 -6.18 0.02
N LYS A 206 -19.58 -4.92 0.12
CA LYS A 206 -20.52 -4.35 -0.83
C LYS A 206 -19.78 -3.61 -1.94
N THR A 207 -20.14 -3.90 -3.18
CA THR A 207 -19.65 -3.17 -4.35
C THR A 207 -20.17 -1.73 -4.32
N VAL A 208 -19.33 -0.77 -4.68
CA VAL A 208 -19.71 0.64 -4.82
C VAL A 208 -20.11 0.95 -6.27
N ASP A 209 -21.08 1.82 -6.48
CA ASP A 209 -21.65 2.11 -7.82
C ASP A 209 -20.59 2.66 -8.79
N LYS A 210 -19.78 3.61 -8.32
CA LYS A 210 -18.63 4.15 -9.05
C LYS A 210 -17.37 3.73 -8.32
N SER A 211 -16.68 2.75 -8.84
CA SER A 211 -15.50 2.16 -8.20
C SER A 211 -14.23 2.39 -9.02
N ILE A 212 -13.08 2.06 -8.43
CA ILE A 212 -11.78 2.12 -9.13
C ILE A 212 -11.79 1.29 -10.43
N LYS A 213 -12.60 0.22 -10.54
CA LYS A 213 -12.71 -0.54 -11.79
C LYS A 213 -13.13 0.33 -12.99
N ASP A 214 -13.80 1.46 -12.74
CA ASP A 214 -14.28 2.40 -13.75
C ASP A 214 -13.29 3.57 -13.97
N ALA A 215 -12.18 3.60 -13.21
CA ALA A 215 -11.14 4.62 -13.33
C ALA A 215 -10.29 4.42 -14.60
N PRO A 216 -9.77 5.50 -15.21
CA PRO A 216 -8.97 5.42 -16.43
C PRO A 216 -7.73 4.51 -16.32
N TYR A 217 -7.16 4.38 -15.12
CA TYR A 217 -5.97 3.56 -14.85
C TYR A 217 -6.30 2.09 -14.49
N ALA A 218 -7.56 1.72 -14.40
CA ALA A 218 -7.95 0.36 -13.97
C ALA A 218 -7.41 -0.74 -14.90
N ALA A 219 -7.35 -0.46 -16.20
CA ALA A 219 -6.83 -1.40 -17.18
C ALA A 219 -5.33 -1.68 -17.02
N ASP A 220 -4.56 -0.68 -16.54
CA ASP A 220 -3.11 -0.77 -16.35
C ASP A 220 -2.72 -1.59 -15.11
N MET A 221 -3.67 -1.92 -14.24
CA MET A 221 -3.44 -2.56 -12.95
C MET A 221 -3.25 -4.07 -13.05
N LYS A 222 -4.10 -4.72 -13.88
CA LYS A 222 -4.16 -6.18 -13.94
C LYS A 222 -2.85 -6.78 -14.47
N GLY A 223 -2.38 -7.82 -13.79
CA GLY A 223 -1.16 -8.53 -14.18
C GLY A 223 0.14 -7.86 -13.73
N LYS A 224 0.05 -6.71 -13.04
CA LYS A 224 1.20 -6.09 -12.38
C LYS A 224 1.50 -6.79 -11.07
N THR A 225 2.74 -6.75 -10.62
CA THR A 225 3.13 -7.23 -9.29
C THR A 225 2.74 -6.22 -8.22
N VAL A 226 2.98 -4.95 -8.50
CA VAL A 226 2.58 -3.81 -7.70
C VAL A 226 2.02 -2.74 -8.62
N PHE A 227 0.94 -2.12 -8.21
CA PHE A 227 0.34 -0.97 -8.86
C PHE A 227 -0.02 0.08 -7.82
N MET A 228 0.34 1.32 -8.08
CA MET A 228 -0.04 2.47 -7.26
C MET A 228 -0.61 3.55 -8.16
N ALA A 229 -1.69 4.19 -7.72
CA ALA A 229 -2.26 5.36 -8.39
C ALA A 229 -2.54 6.48 -7.41
N ILE A 230 -2.34 7.71 -7.87
CA ILE A 230 -2.71 8.95 -7.18
C ILE A 230 -3.73 9.65 -8.06
N ASN A 231 -4.92 9.89 -7.55
CA ASN A 231 -5.99 10.59 -8.22
C ASN A 231 -5.82 12.10 -8.01
N ALA A 232 -5.16 12.75 -8.94
CA ALA A 232 -4.86 14.19 -8.84
C ALA A 232 -6.14 15.04 -8.85
N GLU A 233 -7.13 14.67 -9.66
CA GLU A 233 -8.41 15.35 -9.72
C GLU A 233 -9.15 15.30 -8.39
N ALA A 234 -9.27 14.10 -7.79
CA ALA A 234 -9.92 13.93 -6.48
C ALA A 234 -9.17 14.68 -5.35
N ILE A 235 -7.84 14.74 -5.40
CA ILE A 235 -7.03 15.50 -4.42
C ILE A 235 -7.29 16.99 -4.56
N LEU A 236 -7.31 17.52 -5.78
CA LEU A 236 -7.57 18.96 -6.02
C LEU A 236 -9.00 19.35 -5.61
N ASP A 237 -9.93 18.41 -5.62
CA ASP A 237 -11.32 18.63 -5.20
C ASP A 237 -11.50 18.66 -3.67
N LEU A 238 -10.52 18.21 -2.90
CA LEU A 238 -10.58 18.25 -1.43
C LEU A 238 -10.76 19.67 -0.91
N PRO A 239 -11.70 19.90 0.03
CA PRO A 239 -11.90 21.22 0.63
C PRO A 239 -10.63 21.82 1.23
N VAL A 240 -9.82 20.99 1.88
CA VAL A 240 -8.53 21.40 2.47
C VAL A 240 -7.56 21.89 1.40
N VAL A 241 -7.49 21.23 0.24
CA VAL A 241 -6.60 21.64 -0.87
C VAL A 241 -7.11 22.91 -1.51
N LYS A 242 -8.42 23.01 -1.78
CA LYS A 242 -9.05 24.24 -2.30
C LYS A 242 -8.78 25.45 -1.41
N MET A 243 -8.86 25.25 -0.11
CA MET A 243 -8.54 26.30 0.87
C MET A 243 -7.05 26.69 0.78
N LEU A 244 -6.12 25.73 0.77
CA LEU A 244 -4.69 26.00 0.66
C LEU A 244 -4.34 26.72 -0.65
N VAL A 245 -4.95 26.33 -1.77
CA VAL A 245 -4.79 27.02 -3.07
C VAL A 245 -5.29 28.46 -2.99
N GLY A 246 -6.40 28.71 -2.27
CA GLY A 246 -6.94 30.05 -2.08
C GLY A 246 -6.02 30.99 -1.27
N PHE A 247 -5.25 30.46 -0.33
CA PHE A 247 -4.31 31.22 0.51
C PHE A 247 -2.87 31.25 -0.04
N GLY A 248 -2.52 30.36 -0.96
CA GLY A 248 -1.12 30.07 -1.33
C GLY A 248 -0.47 31.04 -2.34
N GLY A 249 -1.15 32.11 -2.78
CA GLY A 249 -0.58 33.10 -3.69
C GLY A 249 -0.40 32.60 -5.15
N LYS A 250 0.28 33.44 -5.98
CA LYS A 250 0.40 33.18 -7.43
C LYS A 250 1.11 31.87 -7.78
N GLU A 251 2.17 31.52 -7.04
CA GLU A 251 2.96 30.31 -7.31
C GLU A 251 2.12 29.04 -7.08
N PHE A 252 1.39 28.99 -5.97
CA PHE A 252 0.53 27.85 -5.65
C PHE A 252 -0.61 27.68 -6.66
N LYS A 253 -1.15 28.79 -7.15
CA LYS A 253 -2.15 28.78 -8.23
C LYS A 253 -1.59 28.21 -9.52
N THR A 254 -0.37 28.58 -9.90
CA THR A 254 0.28 28.04 -11.11
C THR A 254 0.49 26.52 -11.02
N TYR A 255 0.93 26.01 -9.85
CA TYR A 255 1.06 24.55 -9.64
C TYR A 255 -0.29 23.84 -9.65
N SER A 256 -1.32 24.43 -9.06
CA SER A 256 -2.68 23.91 -9.09
C SER A 256 -3.24 23.85 -10.51
N ASP A 257 -3.05 24.90 -11.31
CA ASP A 257 -3.49 24.96 -12.70
C ASP A 257 -2.75 23.94 -13.58
N LEU A 258 -1.49 23.64 -13.29
CA LEU A 258 -0.75 22.57 -13.96
C LEU A 258 -1.24 21.19 -13.54
N ALA A 259 -1.41 20.97 -12.24
CA ALA A 259 -1.90 19.72 -11.68
C ALA A 259 -3.33 19.39 -12.15
N SER A 260 -4.19 20.40 -12.37
CA SER A 260 -5.56 20.23 -12.89
C SER A 260 -5.62 19.63 -14.31
N LYS A 261 -4.49 19.63 -15.04
CA LYS A 261 -4.39 18.99 -16.36
C LYS A 261 -4.03 17.50 -16.28
N VAL A 262 -3.75 17.00 -15.08
CA VAL A 262 -3.38 15.62 -14.83
C VAL A 262 -4.51 14.96 -14.06
N SER A 263 -5.16 13.96 -14.63
CA SER A 263 -6.24 13.24 -13.94
C SER A 263 -5.69 12.30 -12.89
N TYR A 264 -4.58 11.61 -13.19
CA TYR A 264 -3.93 10.67 -12.27
C TYR A 264 -2.44 10.49 -12.58
N LEU A 265 -1.71 10.02 -11.57
CA LEU A 265 -0.36 9.51 -11.70
C LEU A 265 -0.39 8.02 -11.31
N SER A 266 0.31 7.17 -12.04
CA SER A 266 0.43 5.77 -11.67
C SER A 266 1.87 5.27 -11.78
N VAL A 267 2.19 4.30 -10.92
CA VAL A 267 3.45 3.57 -10.93
C VAL A 267 3.12 2.09 -10.85
N SER A 268 3.75 1.29 -11.69
CA SER A 268 3.56 -0.16 -11.66
C SER A 268 4.87 -0.91 -11.83
N SER A 269 4.92 -2.13 -11.30
CA SER A 269 6.00 -3.09 -11.49
C SER A 269 5.42 -4.40 -12.02
N GLU A 270 6.10 -5.00 -12.98
CA GLU A 270 5.72 -6.30 -13.55
C GLU A 270 6.46 -7.47 -12.89
N GLY A 271 7.44 -7.18 -12.05
CA GLY A 271 8.26 -8.19 -11.38
C GLY A 271 9.25 -8.88 -12.32
N GLU A 272 9.45 -8.35 -13.53
CA GLU A 272 10.44 -8.87 -14.45
C GLU A 272 11.81 -8.25 -14.15
N THR A 273 12.76 -9.11 -13.81
CA THR A 273 14.16 -8.81 -14.05
C THR A 273 14.37 -9.00 -15.55
N SER A 274 14.90 -8.02 -16.26
CA SER A 274 15.43 -8.27 -17.60
C SER A 274 16.56 -9.30 -17.46
N GLU A 275 16.29 -10.56 -17.81
CA GLU A 275 17.35 -11.49 -18.15
C GLU A 275 17.95 -10.96 -19.45
N THR A 276 19.11 -10.37 -19.34
CA THR A 276 20.01 -10.22 -20.49
C THR A 276 20.76 -11.51 -20.59
N ASP A 277 20.40 -12.36 -21.57
CA ASP A 277 21.26 -13.41 -22.08
C ASP A 277 22.50 -12.80 -22.75
#